data_10769b170894e88492c9b1a225f7c34b
#
_entry.id   10769b170894e88492c9b1a225f7c34b
#
_cell.length_a   1.000
_cell.length_b   1.000
_cell.length_c   1.000
_cell.angle_alpha   90.00
_cell.angle_beta   90.00
_cell.angle_gamma   90.00
#
_symmetry.space_group_name_H-M   'P 1'
#
loop_
_entity.id
_entity.type
_entity.pdbx_description
1 polymer ?
#
loop_
_entity_poly.entity_id
_entity_poly.type
_entity_poly.pdbx_seq_one_letter_code
_entity_poly.pdbx_strand_id
1 'polypeptide(L)'
;TSKTCSVYSGSGSSSGGSSSGTSTDSNSGVLGLDGTYYIKSALSGKYLDVYKAKADNGTNVQQYRGTGGNNQKFKLVSDGNGYYTIYTGASNYKSCLDVYNWSRDNGANINQWQYHGGDCQKFQLVKIGDAYAIKTKISDCYSCLDVYEQNTADGANINQWSYWGGKCQLWYLESTSGSSSSSSSSSSSGSNSKSIFWGSSTASAWGQAVSAMTSKNGGSFNAYDIQSNGYFYVEYSGTQNQVEFVLQSWSGAAEWAKVSPSETGTANGHYYAKYS
;
A
#
# COMPACT_ATOMS: atom_id res chain seq x y z
N THR A 1 11.46 -27.52 3.87
CA THR A 1 12.08 -26.41 3.13
C THR A 1 11.28 -25.17 3.46
N SER A 2 11.86 -24.33 4.32
CA SER A 2 11.29 -23.03 4.69
C SER A 2 11.31 -22.13 3.45
N LYS A 3 10.13 -21.71 2.98
CA LYS A 3 10.00 -20.67 1.98
C LYS A 3 9.76 -19.36 2.70
N THR A 4 10.69 -18.44 2.60
CA THR A 4 10.59 -17.08 3.16
C THR A 4 9.82 -16.18 2.23
N CYS A 5 9.02 -15.29 2.81
CA CYS A 5 8.40 -14.16 2.15
C CYS A 5 9.50 -13.25 1.60
N SER A 6 9.59 -13.10 0.27
CA SER A 6 10.63 -12.28 -0.34
C SER A 6 10.21 -10.81 -0.33
N VAL A 7 11.03 -9.98 0.31
CA VAL A 7 10.97 -8.52 0.20
C VAL A 7 12.09 -8.10 -0.75
N TYR A 8 11.74 -7.42 -1.82
CA TYR A 8 12.75 -6.90 -2.75
C TYR A 8 13.20 -5.51 -2.29
N SER A 9 14.35 -5.43 -1.63
CA SER A 9 15.18 -4.24 -1.59
C SER A 9 16.23 -4.40 -2.68
N GLY A 10 16.13 -3.62 -3.74
CA GLY A 10 17.05 -3.69 -4.86
C GLY A 10 18.44 -3.23 -4.49
N SER A 11 19.38 -4.15 -4.32
CA SER A 11 20.81 -3.89 -4.48
C SER A 11 21.31 -4.79 -5.59
N GLY A 12 21.66 -4.18 -6.71
CA GLY A 12 22.17 -4.88 -7.89
C GLY A 12 23.58 -5.42 -7.67
N SER A 13 23.75 -6.69 -8.01
CA SER A 13 25.06 -7.23 -8.41
C SER A 13 24.83 -8.18 -9.57
N SER A 14 25.49 -7.87 -10.67
CA SER A 14 25.47 -8.57 -11.94
C SER A 14 26.31 -9.85 -11.89
N SER A 15 25.76 -10.98 -12.35
CA SER A 15 26.53 -11.97 -13.12
C SER A 15 25.56 -12.84 -13.92
N GLY A 16 25.88 -13.04 -15.21
CA GLY A 16 25.02 -13.54 -16.24
C GLY A 16 24.73 -15.04 -16.19
N GLY A 17 23.66 -15.41 -16.90
CA GLY A 17 23.28 -16.78 -17.22
C GLY A 17 21.88 -16.82 -17.82
N SER A 18 21.79 -17.04 -19.13
CA SER A 18 20.56 -17.24 -19.89
C SER A 18 19.71 -18.40 -19.39
N SER A 19 18.40 -18.18 -19.22
CA SER A 19 17.32 -18.96 -19.85
C SER A 19 15.94 -18.50 -19.40
N SER A 20 15.14 -18.18 -20.35
CA SER A 20 13.66 -18.19 -20.51
C SER A 20 12.79 -18.56 -19.31
N GLY A 21 11.83 -17.67 -19.03
CA GLY A 21 10.69 -17.94 -18.17
C GLY A 21 10.37 -16.81 -17.22
N THR A 22 9.90 -15.68 -17.75
CA THR A 22 9.48 -14.54 -16.94
C THR A 22 8.11 -14.81 -16.33
N SER A 23 8.07 -15.47 -15.18
CA SER A 23 6.98 -15.23 -14.24
C SER A 23 7.42 -14.06 -13.35
N THR A 24 6.86 -12.89 -13.58
CA THR A 24 6.99 -11.76 -12.67
C THR A 24 6.34 -12.16 -11.35
N ASP A 25 7.16 -12.47 -10.34
CA ASP A 25 6.70 -12.67 -8.97
C ASP A 25 6.10 -11.36 -8.44
N SER A 26 4.79 -11.21 -8.65
CA SER A 26 3.96 -10.14 -8.11
C SER A 26 3.73 -10.26 -6.58
N ASN A 27 4.67 -10.88 -5.86
CA ASN A 27 4.51 -11.16 -4.44
C ASN A 27 5.37 -10.27 -3.54
N SER A 28 5.89 -9.16 -4.05
CA SER A 28 6.66 -8.21 -3.25
C SER A 28 5.74 -7.31 -2.44
N GLY A 29 5.99 -7.19 -1.13
CA GLY A 29 5.26 -6.26 -0.27
C GLY A 29 5.50 -4.80 -0.66
N VAL A 30 4.46 -3.98 -0.57
CA VAL A 30 4.54 -2.53 -0.79
C VAL A 30 5.09 -1.86 0.46
N LEU A 31 6.02 -0.93 0.31
CA LEU A 31 6.58 -0.09 1.37
C LEU A 31 5.97 1.32 1.31
N GLY A 32 6.13 2.10 2.40
CA GLY A 32 5.73 3.50 2.43
C GLY A 32 4.23 3.71 2.64
N LEU A 33 3.52 2.73 3.19
CA LEU A 33 2.11 2.84 3.56
C LEU A 33 1.92 3.20 5.04
N ASP A 34 2.93 3.80 5.69
CA ASP A 34 2.78 4.28 7.06
C ASP A 34 1.69 5.35 7.13
N GLY A 35 0.76 5.19 8.06
CA GLY A 35 -0.39 6.11 8.13
C GLY A 35 -1.60 5.47 8.79
N THR A 36 -2.68 6.25 8.90
CA THR A 36 -3.96 5.77 9.45
C THR A 36 -5.02 5.73 8.36
N TYR A 37 -5.68 4.58 8.26
CA TYR A 37 -6.62 4.26 7.19
C TYR A 37 -7.92 3.67 7.71
N TYR A 38 -8.96 3.85 6.93
CA TYR A 38 -10.08 2.92 6.87
C TYR A 38 -9.73 1.82 5.87
N ILE A 39 -9.86 0.55 6.25
CA ILE A 39 -9.54 -0.61 5.41
C ILE A 39 -10.85 -1.18 4.88
N LYS A 40 -11.12 -0.98 3.58
CA LYS A 40 -12.40 -1.26 2.95
C LYS A 40 -12.37 -2.53 2.12
N SER A 41 -13.30 -3.42 2.34
CA SER A 41 -13.42 -4.67 1.57
C SER A 41 -13.82 -4.43 0.12
N ALA A 42 -13.07 -5.01 -0.81
CA ALA A 42 -13.41 -4.98 -2.23
C ALA A 42 -14.65 -5.86 -2.57
N LEU A 43 -15.01 -6.78 -1.68
CA LEU A 43 -16.20 -7.61 -1.85
C LEU A 43 -17.48 -6.84 -1.56
N SER A 44 -17.55 -6.21 -0.39
CA SER A 44 -18.79 -5.67 0.18
C SER A 44 -18.84 -4.15 0.22
N GLY A 45 -17.70 -3.46 0.07
CA GLY A 45 -17.59 -2.04 0.32
C GLY A 45 -17.67 -1.65 1.80
N LYS A 46 -17.75 -2.63 2.71
CA LYS A 46 -17.73 -2.42 4.16
C LYS A 46 -16.30 -2.29 4.68
N TYR A 47 -16.16 -1.88 5.92
CA TYR A 47 -14.87 -1.58 6.52
C TYR A 47 -14.46 -2.63 7.55
N LEU A 48 -13.17 -2.88 7.65
CA LEU A 48 -12.60 -3.60 8.78
C LEU A 48 -13.00 -2.89 10.06
N ASP A 49 -13.40 -3.66 11.08
CA ASP A 49 -14.04 -3.12 12.28
C ASP A 49 -13.70 -3.97 13.50
N VAL A 50 -13.26 -3.34 14.57
CA VAL A 50 -13.09 -4.01 15.86
C VAL A 50 -14.45 -4.05 16.57
N TYR A 51 -14.92 -5.25 16.85
CA TYR A 51 -16.26 -5.51 17.37
C TYR A 51 -16.61 -4.64 18.59
N LYS A 52 -17.74 -3.92 18.48
CA LYS A 52 -18.27 -3.02 19.52
C LYS A 52 -17.26 -2.00 20.06
N ALA A 53 -16.22 -1.64 19.29
CA ALA A 53 -15.17 -0.72 19.69
C ALA A 53 -14.47 -1.09 21.02
N LYS A 54 -14.47 -2.38 21.41
CA LYS A 54 -13.78 -2.83 22.63
C LYS A 54 -12.29 -2.75 22.48
N ALA A 55 -11.59 -2.37 23.56
CA ALA A 55 -10.14 -2.27 23.60
C ALA A 55 -9.44 -3.54 24.10
N ASP A 56 -10.20 -4.53 24.57
CA ASP A 56 -9.68 -5.73 25.22
C ASP A 56 -8.93 -6.63 24.24
N ASN A 57 -7.93 -7.35 24.75
CA ASN A 57 -7.27 -8.42 24.03
C ASN A 57 -8.26 -9.52 23.65
N GLY A 58 -8.10 -10.08 22.45
CA GLY A 58 -8.99 -11.10 21.91
C GLY A 58 -10.30 -10.56 21.34
N THR A 59 -10.50 -9.22 21.32
CA THR A 59 -11.68 -8.65 20.66
C THR A 59 -11.66 -8.97 19.18
N ASN A 60 -12.75 -9.52 18.71
CA ASN A 60 -12.90 -9.96 17.32
C ASN A 60 -12.81 -8.82 16.32
N VAL A 61 -12.28 -9.11 15.15
CA VAL A 61 -12.28 -8.24 13.98
C VAL A 61 -13.28 -8.77 12.97
N GLN A 62 -14.10 -7.88 12.47
CA GLN A 62 -15.20 -8.16 11.55
C GLN A 62 -15.20 -7.15 10.41
N GLN A 63 -16.07 -7.30 9.43
CA GLN A 63 -16.45 -6.17 8.57
C GLN A 63 -17.75 -5.56 9.06
N TYR A 64 -17.88 -4.25 8.89
CA TYR A 64 -19.10 -3.52 9.26
C TYR A 64 -19.32 -2.32 8.33
N ARG A 65 -20.59 -1.86 8.20
CA ARG A 65 -20.87 -0.61 7.47
C ARG A 65 -20.02 0.54 7.98
N GLY A 66 -19.71 1.51 7.15
CA GLY A 66 -18.91 2.68 7.54
C GLY A 66 -19.63 3.49 8.63
N THR A 67 -18.98 3.63 9.78
CA THR A 67 -19.43 4.47 10.91
C THR A 67 -18.51 5.66 11.15
N GLY A 68 -17.29 5.61 10.59
CA GLY A 68 -16.22 6.59 10.84
C GLY A 68 -15.66 6.54 12.26
N GLY A 69 -16.07 5.56 13.06
CA GLY A 69 -15.60 5.38 14.44
C GLY A 69 -14.13 4.99 14.54
N ASN A 70 -13.55 5.15 15.73
CA ASN A 70 -12.15 4.78 15.95
C ASN A 70 -11.89 3.27 15.79
N ASN A 71 -12.90 2.43 16.02
CA ASN A 71 -12.84 0.99 15.81
C ASN A 71 -12.70 0.57 14.33
N GLN A 72 -12.87 1.50 13.41
CA GLN A 72 -12.64 1.31 11.98
C GLN A 72 -11.37 1.99 11.47
N LYS A 73 -10.60 2.66 12.36
CA LYS A 73 -9.33 3.27 12.03
C LYS A 73 -8.17 2.34 12.37
N PHE A 74 -7.30 2.14 11.40
CA PHE A 74 -6.14 1.25 11.53
C PHE A 74 -4.88 2.00 11.15
N LYS A 75 -3.89 2.00 12.04
CA LYS A 75 -2.59 2.64 11.80
C LYS A 75 -1.59 1.59 11.37
N LEU A 76 -1.09 1.73 10.15
CA LEU A 76 0.00 0.93 9.61
C LEU A 76 1.34 1.53 10.05
N VAL A 77 2.21 0.68 10.57
CA VAL A 77 3.59 1.03 10.94
C VAL A 77 4.53 -0.02 10.35
N SER A 78 5.41 0.42 9.46
CA SER A 78 6.41 -0.45 8.82
C SER A 78 7.48 -0.90 9.83
N ASP A 79 7.95 -2.14 9.71
CA ASP A 79 9.11 -2.65 10.44
C ASP A 79 10.44 -2.45 9.68
N GLY A 80 10.38 -1.82 8.52
CA GLY A 80 11.55 -1.61 7.64
C GLY A 80 11.97 -2.85 6.84
N ASN A 81 11.35 -4.02 7.09
CA ASN A 81 11.68 -5.29 6.44
C ASN A 81 10.56 -5.81 5.53
N GLY A 82 9.65 -4.94 5.12
CA GLY A 82 8.53 -5.27 4.22
C GLY A 82 7.27 -5.76 4.90
N TYR A 83 7.23 -5.68 6.21
CA TYR A 83 6.04 -5.99 7.00
C TYR A 83 5.52 -4.76 7.73
N TYR A 84 4.27 -4.80 8.05
CA TYR A 84 3.55 -3.80 8.83
C TYR A 84 2.96 -4.42 10.08
N THR A 85 2.99 -3.67 11.18
CA THR A 85 2.07 -3.86 12.29
C THR A 85 0.86 -2.95 12.04
N ILE A 86 -0.35 -3.50 12.17
CA ILE A 86 -1.61 -2.80 11.90
C ILE A 86 -2.31 -2.53 13.25
N TYR A 87 -2.05 -1.37 13.81
CA TYR A 87 -2.60 -0.96 15.11
C TYR A 87 -4.06 -0.55 15.00
N THR A 88 -4.85 -0.86 16.03
CA THR A 88 -6.30 -0.61 16.09
C THR A 88 -6.63 0.68 16.83
N GLY A 89 -7.45 1.54 16.22
CA GLY A 89 -7.92 2.76 16.86
C GLY A 89 -8.89 2.51 18.02
N ALA A 90 -9.56 1.35 18.07
CA ALA A 90 -10.39 0.93 19.21
C ALA A 90 -9.61 0.88 20.52
N SER A 91 -8.35 0.45 20.46
CA SER A 91 -7.44 0.39 21.61
C SER A 91 -6.63 1.68 21.83
N ASN A 92 -6.96 2.75 21.11
CA ASN A 92 -6.14 3.95 21.02
C ASN A 92 -4.69 3.63 20.57
N TYR A 93 -4.57 2.73 19.60
CA TYR A 93 -3.31 2.25 18.99
C TYR A 93 -2.33 1.57 19.95
N LYS A 94 -2.85 0.97 21.04
CA LYS A 94 -2.05 0.15 21.98
C LYS A 94 -2.03 -1.33 21.58
N SER A 95 -3.08 -1.78 20.90
CA SER A 95 -3.21 -3.15 20.37
C SER A 95 -3.17 -3.11 18.84
N CYS A 96 -2.91 -4.24 18.23
CA CYS A 96 -2.83 -4.40 16.79
C CYS A 96 -3.61 -5.64 16.32
N LEU A 97 -3.80 -5.78 15.02
CA LEU A 97 -4.33 -7.02 14.45
C LEU A 97 -3.42 -8.19 14.81
N ASP A 98 -4.03 -9.31 15.10
CA ASP A 98 -3.36 -10.53 15.56
C ASP A 98 -4.05 -11.75 14.98
N VAL A 99 -3.26 -12.70 14.45
CA VAL A 99 -3.77 -14.00 14.06
C VAL A 99 -3.87 -14.86 15.32
N TYR A 100 -5.09 -15.17 15.73
CA TYR A 100 -5.38 -15.84 16.98
C TYR A 100 -4.57 -17.13 17.17
N ASN A 101 -4.01 -17.26 18.37
CA ASN A 101 -3.27 -18.43 18.83
C ASN A 101 -2.09 -18.83 17.93
N TRP A 102 -1.49 -17.87 17.20
CA TRP A 102 -0.34 -18.12 16.30
C TRP A 102 -0.65 -19.17 15.24
N SER A 103 -1.93 -19.39 14.93
CA SER A 103 -2.32 -20.41 13.98
C SER A 103 -1.86 -20.09 12.57
N ARG A 104 -1.41 -21.11 11.88
CA ARG A 104 -1.02 -21.05 10.46
C ARG A 104 -2.14 -21.55 9.54
N ASP A 105 -3.21 -22.08 10.11
CA ASP A 105 -4.28 -22.76 9.40
C ASP A 105 -5.25 -21.80 8.73
N ASN A 106 -5.88 -22.26 7.67
CA ASN A 106 -7.04 -21.58 7.10
C ASN A 106 -8.19 -21.54 8.12
N GLY A 107 -8.87 -20.40 8.19
CA GLY A 107 -9.95 -20.17 9.13
C GLY A 107 -9.49 -19.61 10.49
N ALA A 108 -8.16 -19.45 10.72
CA ALA A 108 -7.68 -18.83 11.94
C ALA A 108 -8.25 -17.41 12.07
N ASN A 109 -8.83 -17.12 13.25
CA ASN A 109 -9.49 -15.86 13.49
C ASN A 109 -8.54 -14.68 13.51
N ILE A 110 -9.00 -13.53 13.05
CA ILE A 110 -8.29 -12.24 13.26
C ILE A 110 -8.97 -11.53 14.41
N ASN A 111 -8.18 -11.18 15.41
CA ASN A 111 -8.60 -10.37 16.54
C ASN A 111 -7.66 -9.18 16.74
N GLN A 112 -7.89 -8.38 17.76
CA GLN A 112 -6.89 -7.44 18.24
C GLN A 112 -6.22 -8.01 19.50
N TRP A 113 -4.93 -7.74 19.62
CA TRP A 113 -4.16 -8.09 20.81
C TRP A 113 -3.11 -7.03 21.11
N GLN A 114 -2.72 -6.88 22.38
CA GLN A 114 -1.61 -6.01 22.75
C GLN A 114 -0.36 -6.38 21.97
N TYR A 115 0.35 -5.37 21.47
CA TYR A 115 1.55 -5.60 20.66
C TYR A 115 2.64 -6.32 21.46
N HIS A 116 3.16 -7.42 20.88
CA HIS A 116 4.26 -8.21 21.42
C HIS A 116 5.33 -8.56 20.37
N GLY A 117 5.16 -8.07 19.13
CA GLY A 117 6.16 -8.19 18.07
C GLY A 117 6.28 -9.53 17.37
N GLY A 118 5.40 -10.47 17.66
CA GLY A 118 5.39 -11.80 17.04
C GLY A 118 4.95 -11.79 15.57
N ASP A 119 5.22 -12.87 14.85
CA ASP A 119 4.88 -13.00 13.44
C ASP A 119 3.37 -13.04 13.17
N CYS A 120 2.56 -13.42 14.17
CA CYS A 120 1.09 -13.33 14.12
C CYS A 120 0.56 -11.89 14.08
N GLN A 121 1.40 -10.89 14.37
CA GLN A 121 1.07 -9.45 14.35
C GLN A 121 1.74 -8.70 13.20
N LYS A 122 2.34 -9.42 12.26
CA LYS A 122 3.03 -8.84 11.11
C LYS A 122 2.33 -9.21 9.82
N PHE A 123 2.16 -8.21 8.96
CA PHE A 123 1.41 -8.32 7.73
C PHE A 123 2.20 -7.74 6.57
N GLN A 124 2.17 -8.41 5.42
CA GLN A 124 2.71 -7.89 4.18
C GLN A 124 1.56 -7.41 3.29
N LEU A 125 1.64 -6.20 2.79
CA LEU A 125 0.66 -5.66 1.86
C LEU A 125 1.17 -5.85 0.43
N VAL A 126 0.45 -6.63 -0.36
CA VAL A 126 0.75 -6.88 -1.78
C VAL A 126 -0.29 -6.16 -2.63
N LYS A 127 0.16 -5.28 -3.52
CA LYS A 127 -0.73 -4.49 -4.37
C LYS A 127 -1.29 -5.33 -5.51
N ILE A 128 -2.61 -5.33 -5.67
CA ILE A 128 -3.34 -6.04 -6.72
C ILE A 128 -4.29 -5.02 -7.38
N GLY A 129 -3.88 -4.46 -8.50
CA GLY A 129 -4.59 -3.33 -9.10
C GLY A 129 -4.61 -2.13 -8.15
N ASP A 130 -5.80 -1.63 -7.82
CA ASP A 130 -5.99 -0.53 -6.85
C ASP A 130 -6.20 -1.01 -5.40
N ALA A 131 -6.30 -2.32 -5.19
CA ALA A 131 -6.48 -2.94 -3.88
C ALA A 131 -5.19 -3.59 -3.38
N TYR A 132 -5.27 -4.12 -2.15
CA TYR A 132 -4.18 -4.84 -1.50
C TYR A 132 -4.66 -6.19 -0.98
N ALA A 133 -3.84 -7.22 -1.15
CA ALA A 133 -3.93 -8.42 -0.34
C ALA A 133 -3.09 -8.19 0.93
N ILE A 134 -3.69 -8.34 2.10
CA ILE A 134 -3.03 -8.17 3.40
C ILE A 134 -2.62 -9.55 3.89
N LYS A 135 -1.40 -9.95 3.58
CA LYS A 135 -0.88 -11.29 3.84
C LYS A 135 -0.33 -11.41 5.25
N THR A 136 -0.52 -12.57 5.89
CA THR A 136 -0.08 -12.84 7.26
C THR A 136 1.32 -13.43 7.27
N LYS A 137 2.24 -12.83 8.02
CA LYS A 137 3.62 -13.32 8.14
C LYS A 137 3.67 -14.71 8.78
N ILE A 138 2.81 -14.97 9.77
CA ILE A 138 2.76 -16.27 10.46
C ILE A 138 2.50 -17.44 9.51
N SER A 139 1.82 -17.22 8.40
CA SER A 139 1.59 -18.22 7.35
C SER A 139 2.69 -18.26 6.28
N ASP A 140 3.85 -17.61 6.49
CA ASP A 140 4.87 -17.36 5.47
C ASP A 140 4.30 -16.65 4.23
N CYS A 141 3.33 -15.75 4.43
CA CYS A 141 2.62 -15.01 3.39
C CYS A 141 1.81 -15.86 2.39
N TYR A 142 1.51 -17.11 2.72
CA TYR A 142 0.60 -17.94 1.91
C TYR A 142 -0.86 -17.53 2.09
N SER A 143 -1.23 -17.15 3.32
CA SER A 143 -2.57 -16.71 3.67
C SER A 143 -2.64 -15.20 3.79
N CYS A 144 -3.86 -14.67 3.73
CA CYS A 144 -4.16 -13.25 3.88
C CYS A 144 -5.46 -13.06 4.67
N LEU A 145 -5.77 -11.82 5.02
CA LEU A 145 -7.07 -11.45 5.58
C LEU A 145 -8.18 -11.77 4.57
N ASP A 146 -9.19 -12.46 5.04
CA ASP A 146 -10.30 -12.97 4.24
C ASP A 146 -11.64 -12.69 4.94
N VAL A 147 -12.64 -12.23 4.20
CA VAL A 147 -14.01 -12.15 4.70
C VAL A 147 -14.61 -13.55 4.66
N TYR A 148 -14.82 -14.14 5.83
CA TYR A 148 -15.24 -15.51 5.99
C TYR A 148 -16.50 -15.83 5.15
N GLU A 149 -16.42 -16.95 4.38
CA GLU A 149 -17.47 -17.42 3.48
C GLU A 149 -17.95 -16.38 2.45
N GLN A 150 -17.14 -15.35 2.14
CA GLN A 150 -17.54 -14.26 1.25
C GLN A 150 -18.83 -13.57 1.71
N ASN A 151 -19.11 -13.59 3.00
CA ASN A 151 -20.33 -13.02 3.58
C ASN A 151 -20.28 -11.49 3.53
N THR A 152 -21.29 -10.87 2.90
CA THR A 152 -21.36 -9.41 2.75
C THR A 152 -22.12 -8.70 3.87
N ALA A 153 -22.64 -9.42 4.87
CA ALA A 153 -23.40 -8.83 5.98
C ALA A 153 -22.53 -7.99 6.93
N ASP A 154 -23.18 -7.10 7.68
CA ASP A 154 -22.56 -6.46 8.83
C ASP A 154 -22.25 -7.52 9.90
N GLY A 155 -21.07 -7.46 10.49
CA GLY A 155 -20.63 -8.43 11.47
C GLY A 155 -20.01 -9.70 10.90
N ALA A 156 -19.84 -9.81 9.58
CA ALA A 156 -19.16 -10.95 8.98
C ALA A 156 -17.70 -11.01 9.47
N ASN A 157 -17.29 -12.21 9.87
CA ASN A 157 -15.99 -12.45 10.48
C ASN A 157 -14.83 -12.23 9.51
N ILE A 158 -13.70 -11.83 10.05
CA ILE A 158 -12.43 -11.80 9.32
C ILE A 158 -11.53 -12.90 9.87
N ASN A 159 -11.02 -13.73 8.96
CA ASN A 159 -10.06 -14.77 9.28
C ASN A 159 -8.83 -14.66 8.38
N GLN A 160 -7.85 -15.54 8.57
CA GLN A 160 -6.84 -15.78 7.55
C GLN A 160 -7.25 -16.96 6.67
N TRP A 161 -6.97 -16.88 5.39
CA TRP A 161 -7.20 -17.95 4.42
C TRP A 161 -6.14 -17.91 3.33
N SER A 162 -5.79 -19.10 2.81
CA SER A 162 -4.85 -19.20 1.66
C SER A 162 -5.26 -18.26 0.54
N TYR A 163 -4.32 -17.48 0.04
CA TYR A 163 -4.60 -16.49 -1.00
C TYR A 163 -4.96 -17.16 -2.32
N TRP A 164 -6.12 -16.84 -2.86
CA TRP A 164 -6.62 -17.33 -4.16
C TRP A 164 -7.11 -16.21 -5.09
N GLY A 165 -7.01 -14.94 -4.66
CA GLY A 165 -7.30 -13.77 -5.48
C GLY A 165 -8.76 -13.33 -5.51
N GLY A 166 -9.61 -13.87 -4.65
CA GLY A 166 -11.02 -13.46 -4.56
C GLY A 166 -11.20 -12.05 -3.97
N LYS A 167 -12.32 -11.39 -4.30
CA LYS A 167 -12.61 -10.05 -3.76
C LYS A 167 -12.73 -10.01 -2.24
N CYS A 168 -13.06 -11.13 -1.59
CA CYS A 168 -13.09 -11.28 -0.12
C CYS A 168 -11.70 -11.14 0.52
N GLN A 169 -10.62 -11.22 -0.29
CA GLN A 169 -9.22 -11.11 0.14
C GLN A 169 -8.56 -9.81 -0.27
N LEU A 170 -9.33 -8.89 -0.86
CA LEU A 170 -8.80 -7.63 -1.38
C LEU A 170 -9.39 -6.43 -0.63
N TRP A 171 -8.53 -5.47 -0.34
CA TRP A 171 -8.81 -4.35 0.55
C TRP A 171 -8.32 -3.04 -0.05
N TYR A 172 -9.13 -1.99 0.03
CA TYR A 172 -8.72 -0.62 -0.29
C TYR A 172 -8.28 0.10 0.99
N LEU A 173 -7.26 0.94 0.89
CA LEU A 173 -6.81 1.80 1.97
C LEU A 173 -7.33 3.22 1.72
N GLU A 174 -8.26 3.68 2.54
CA GLU A 174 -8.79 5.04 2.50
C GLU A 174 -8.18 5.85 3.66
N SER A 175 -7.39 6.90 3.36
CA SER A 175 -6.75 7.72 4.38
C SER A 175 -7.78 8.42 5.28
N THR A 176 -7.52 8.42 6.60
CA THR A 176 -8.38 9.11 7.59
C THR A 176 -8.09 10.60 7.71
N SER A 177 -6.97 11.08 7.16
CA SER A 177 -6.61 12.49 7.11
C SER A 177 -7.28 13.17 5.92
N GLY A 178 -8.49 13.68 6.13
CA GLY A 178 -9.16 14.60 5.23
C GLY A 178 -10.03 13.98 4.16
N SER A 179 -11.28 13.73 4.51
CA SER A 179 -12.43 13.98 3.64
C SER A 179 -13.66 14.17 4.53
N SER A 180 -13.79 15.34 5.08
CA SER A 180 -15.10 15.84 5.49
C SER A 180 -15.86 16.23 4.21
N SER A 181 -16.59 15.28 3.65
CA SER A 181 -17.65 15.60 2.70
C SER A 181 -18.85 16.16 3.47
N SER A 182 -18.77 17.42 3.83
CA SER A 182 -19.94 18.26 4.05
C SER A 182 -20.24 18.96 2.73
N SER A 183 -21.38 18.62 2.15
CA SER A 183 -22.00 19.34 1.04
C SER A 183 -22.13 20.81 1.39
N SER A 184 -21.21 21.62 0.89
CA SER A 184 -21.38 23.03 0.65
C SER A 184 -20.56 23.40 -0.57
N SER A 185 -21.27 23.79 -1.61
CA SER A 185 -20.75 24.35 -2.85
C SER A 185 -19.84 25.53 -2.57
N SER A 186 -18.54 25.32 -2.65
CA SER A 186 -17.56 26.35 -2.92
C SER A 186 -16.41 25.71 -3.69
N SER A 187 -16.20 26.20 -4.89
CA SER A 187 -15.14 25.84 -5.81
C SER A 187 -13.76 25.99 -5.17
N SER A 188 -13.18 24.89 -4.73
CA SER A 188 -11.75 24.79 -4.48
C SER A 188 -11.22 23.59 -5.26
N SER A 189 -10.31 23.86 -6.16
CA SER A 189 -9.61 22.90 -7.01
C SER A 189 -9.00 21.77 -6.17
N GLY A 190 -9.68 20.63 -6.12
CA GLY A 190 -9.18 19.40 -5.54
C GLY A 190 -8.01 18.89 -6.38
N SER A 191 -6.81 18.90 -5.83
CA SER A 191 -5.66 18.26 -6.45
C SER A 191 -5.84 16.75 -6.42
N ASN A 192 -6.23 16.15 -7.54
CA ASN A 192 -6.21 14.71 -7.74
C ASN A 192 -4.76 14.27 -7.93
N SER A 193 -4.06 13.92 -6.84
CA SER A 193 -2.72 13.36 -6.94
C SER A 193 -2.80 11.85 -7.15
N LYS A 194 -2.16 11.36 -8.20
CA LYS A 194 -1.97 9.93 -8.49
C LYS A 194 -0.48 9.61 -8.36
N SER A 195 -0.11 8.70 -7.45
CA SER A 195 1.27 8.24 -7.36
C SER A 195 1.57 7.30 -8.52
N ILE A 196 2.62 7.58 -9.29
CA ILE A 196 3.13 6.72 -10.37
C ILE A 196 4.34 5.89 -9.92
N PHE A 197 4.95 6.25 -8.81
CA PHE A 197 6.00 5.50 -8.15
C PHE A 197 5.90 5.72 -6.65
N TRP A 198 6.04 4.64 -5.91
CA TRP A 198 6.08 4.67 -4.45
C TRP A 198 7.12 3.68 -3.98
N GLY A 199 8.14 4.16 -3.27
CA GLY A 199 9.25 3.34 -2.77
C GLY A 199 10.57 4.07 -2.82
N SER A 200 11.64 3.38 -2.43
CA SER A 200 13.01 3.85 -2.50
C SER A 200 13.70 3.30 -3.74
N SER A 201 14.37 4.15 -4.48
CA SER A 201 15.21 3.76 -5.60
C SER A 201 16.48 4.61 -5.63
N THR A 202 17.60 3.99 -5.94
CA THR A 202 18.89 4.66 -6.05
C THR A 202 19.42 4.52 -7.47
N ALA A 203 19.71 5.63 -8.12
CA ALA A 203 20.42 5.61 -9.39
C ALA A 203 21.93 5.65 -9.16
N SER A 204 22.69 4.86 -9.92
CA SER A 204 24.12 5.12 -10.12
C SER A 204 24.31 6.40 -10.94
N ALA A 205 25.50 6.99 -10.93
CA ALA A 205 25.82 8.13 -11.77
C ALA A 205 25.35 7.88 -13.22
N TRP A 206 24.50 8.76 -13.74
CA TRP A 206 23.88 8.65 -15.08
C TRP A 206 22.83 7.54 -15.24
N GLY A 207 22.40 6.88 -14.15
CA GLY A 207 21.36 5.85 -14.18
C GLY A 207 19.96 6.41 -13.91
N GLN A 208 18.95 5.66 -14.31
CA GLN A 208 17.56 5.96 -13.99
C GLN A 208 17.22 5.42 -12.58
N ALA A 209 16.73 6.28 -11.71
CA ALA A 209 16.20 5.86 -10.40
C ALA A 209 14.82 5.25 -10.55
N VAL A 210 13.98 5.85 -11.36
CA VAL A 210 12.59 5.44 -11.59
C VAL A 210 12.26 5.55 -13.08
N SER A 211 11.53 4.57 -13.57
CA SER A 211 10.95 4.61 -14.91
C SER A 211 9.46 4.25 -14.82
N ALA A 212 8.61 5.09 -15.39
CA ALA A 212 7.18 4.82 -15.50
C ALA A 212 6.77 4.84 -16.98
N MET A 213 6.17 3.74 -17.46
CA MET A 213 5.68 3.64 -18.83
C MET A 213 4.19 3.90 -18.88
N THR A 214 3.74 4.52 -19.98
CA THR A 214 2.31 4.72 -20.25
C THR A 214 1.62 3.38 -20.51
N SER A 215 0.33 3.32 -20.25
CA SER A 215 -0.51 2.14 -20.55
C SER A 215 -0.47 1.72 -22.02
N LYS A 216 -0.30 2.67 -22.92
CA LYS A 216 -0.10 2.40 -24.38
C LYS A 216 1.16 1.57 -24.65
N ASN A 217 2.18 1.69 -23.79
CA ASN A 217 3.46 0.98 -23.92
C ASN A 217 3.60 -0.15 -22.88
N GLY A 218 2.48 -0.68 -22.38
CA GLY A 218 2.46 -1.80 -21.43
C GLY A 218 2.67 -1.41 -19.96
N GLY A 219 2.76 -0.12 -19.65
CA GLY A 219 2.84 0.37 -18.25
C GLY A 219 1.48 0.63 -17.62
N SER A 220 1.49 1.04 -16.38
CA SER A 220 0.28 1.35 -15.59
C SER A 220 -0.10 2.84 -15.60
N PHE A 221 0.74 3.69 -16.16
CA PHE A 221 0.52 5.13 -16.21
C PHE A 221 -0.34 5.51 -17.42
N ASN A 222 -1.47 6.18 -17.17
CA ASN A 222 -2.31 6.72 -18.24
C ASN A 222 -2.03 8.22 -18.40
N ALA A 223 -1.45 8.59 -19.55
CA ALA A 223 -1.12 10.00 -19.85
C ALA A 223 -2.36 10.92 -19.91
N TYR A 224 -3.54 10.37 -20.17
CA TYR A 224 -4.80 11.13 -20.17
C TYR A 224 -5.28 11.50 -18.77
N ASP A 225 -4.71 10.90 -17.71
CA ASP A 225 -5.01 11.28 -16.32
C ASP A 225 -4.32 12.60 -15.93
N ILE A 226 -3.37 13.09 -16.74
CA ILE A 226 -2.71 14.38 -16.54
C ILE A 226 -3.63 15.47 -17.07
N GLN A 227 -4.11 16.31 -16.17
CA GLN A 227 -4.87 17.50 -16.55
C GLN A 227 -3.94 18.65 -16.98
N SER A 228 -4.44 19.58 -17.76
CA SER A 228 -3.67 20.71 -18.28
C SER A 228 -3.03 21.62 -17.21
N ASN A 229 -3.50 21.53 -15.95
CA ASN A 229 -2.96 22.21 -14.78
C ASN A 229 -2.31 21.23 -13.79
N GLY A 230 -2.05 19.99 -14.21
CA GLY A 230 -1.38 18.99 -13.42
C GLY A 230 0.13 19.22 -13.32
N TYR A 231 0.75 18.51 -12.39
CA TYR A 231 2.21 18.52 -12.22
C TYR A 231 2.71 17.15 -11.76
N PHE A 232 3.97 16.86 -12.04
CA PHE A 232 4.70 15.77 -11.43
C PHE A 232 5.41 16.29 -10.18
N TYR A 233 5.37 15.51 -9.11
CA TYR A 233 6.01 15.83 -7.85
C TYR A 233 6.93 14.69 -7.45
N VAL A 234 8.18 15.01 -7.15
CA VAL A 234 9.21 14.06 -6.76
C VAL A 234 9.82 14.49 -5.44
N GLU A 235 9.76 13.62 -4.42
CA GLU A 235 10.55 13.77 -3.20
C GLU A 235 11.80 12.89 -3.29
N TYR A 236 12.94 13.39 -2.80
CA TYR A 236 14.22 12.67 -2.86
C TYR A 236 15.15 13.07 -1.74
N SER A 237 16.06 12.17 -1.39
CA SER A 237 17.16 12.42 -0.47
C SER A 237 18.48 12.54 -1.24
N GLY A 238 19.44 13.26 -0.71
CA GLY A 238 20.77 13.45 -1.33
C GLY A 238 21.12 14.91 -1.43
N THR A 239 21.75 15.30 -2.54
CA THR A 239 22.10 16.70 -2.80
C THR A 239 20.95 17.39 -3.53
N GLN A 240 20.62 18.61 -3.13
CA GLN A 240 19.59 19.43 -3.77
C GLN A 240 19.87 19.60 -5.27
N ASN A 241 18.82 19.53 -6.08
CA ASN A 241 18.85 19.68 -7.55
C ASN A 241 19.62 18.59 -8.33
N GLN A 242 19.77 17.39 -7.77
CA GLN A 242 20.38 16.25 -8.46
C GLN A 242 19.38 15.33 -9.19
N VAL A 243 18.09 15.63 -9.16
CA VAL A 243 17.06 14.83 -9.83
C VAL A 243 16.65 15.52 -11.12
N GLU A 244 16.75 14.81 -12.23
CA GLU A 244 16.26 15.26 -13.52
C GLU A 244 14.99 14.47 -13.89
N PHE A 245 13.99 15.17 -14.42
CA PHE A 245 12.81 14.56 -15.01
C PHE A 245 12.98 14.54 -16.53
N VAL A 246 12.91 13.35 -17.12
CA VAL A 246 13.11 13.14 -18.54
C VAL A 246 11.86 12.53 -19.13
N LEU A 247 11.25 13.19 -20.11
CA LEU A 247 10.21 12.63 -20.95
C LEU A 247 10.87 11.90 -22.12
N GLN A 248 10.58 10.60 -22.24
CA GLN A 248 11.05 9.81 -23.36
C GLN A 248 9.91 9.49 -24.31
N SER A 249 10.08 9.84 -25.57
CA SER A 249 9.21 9.43 -26.67
C SER A 249 10.01 8.61 -27.68
N TRP A 250 9.45 7.50 -28.13
CA TRP A 250 10.07 6.61 -29.13
C TRP A 250 9.79 7.05 -30.58
N SER A 251 8.97 8.10 -30.75
CA SER A 251 8.66 8.65 -32.08
C SER A 251 8.30 10.12 -31.94
N GLY A 252 8.99 10.99 -32.65
CA GLY A 252 8.69 12.42 -32.71
C GLY A 252 9.78 13.34 -32.18
N ALA A 253 9.50 14.63 -32.08
CA ALA A 253 10.48 15.71 -31.84
C ALA A 253 11.04 15.78 -30.41
N ALA A 254 10.63 14.90 -29.50
CA ALA A 254 11.01 14.95 -28.07
C ALA A 254 11.65 13.64 -27.59
N GLU A 255 12.65 13.15 -28.31
CA GLU A 255 13.50 12.08 -27.78
C GLU A 255 14.33 12.66 -26.63
N TRP A 256 14.17 12.06 -25.42
CA TRP A 256 14.93 12.43 -24.21
C TRP A 256 14.81 13.90 -23.77
N ALA A 257 13.59 14.46 -23.86
CA ALA A 257 13.37 15.83 -23.41
C ALA A 257 13.54 15.95 -21.90
N LYS A 258 14.53 16.72 -21.45
CA LYS A 258 14.67 17.11 -20.05
C LYS A 258 13.67 18.20 -19.72
N VAL A 259 12.95 18.02 -18.62
CA VAL A 259 12.00 19.01 -18.10
C VAL A 259 12.62 19.66 -16.88
N SER A 260 12.70 20.99 -16.89
CA SER A 260 13.13 21.74 -15.73
C SER A 260 12.01 21.82 -14.70
N PRO A 261 12.32 21.71 -13.40
CA PRO A 261 11.32 21.88 -12.37
C PRO A 261 10.79 23.33 -12.36
N SER A 262 9.49 23.47 -12.19
CA SER A 262 8.83 24.75 -11.99
C SER A 262 8.98 25.27 -10.57
N GLU A 263 9.22 24.34 -9.63
CA GLU A 263 9.39 24.65 -8.20
C GLU A 263 10.28 23.58 -7.56
N THR A 264 11.16 24.00 -6.65
CA THR A 264 11.98 23.11 -5.81
C THR A 264 11.99 23.60 -4.37
N GLY A 265 12.17 22.69 -3.42
CA GLY A 265 12.20 23.06 -2.01
C GLY A 265 12.50 21.87 -1.10
N THR A 266 12.11 22.02 0.16
CA THR A 266 12.24 20.99 1.19
C THR A 266 10.88 20.75 1.83
N ALA A 267 10.47 19.50 1.93
CA ALA A 267 9.27 19.08 2.62
C ALA A 267 9.55 17.78 3.38
N ASN A 268 9.01 17.63 4.58
CA ASN A 268 9.14 16.41 5.40
C ASN A 268 10.60 15.93 5.62
N GLY A 269 11.58 16.84 5.59
CA GLY A 269 13.01 16.51 5.72
C GLY A 269 13.67 15.99 4.44
N HIS A 270 12.97 16.01 3.31
CA HIS A 270 13.46 15.64 1.98
C HIS A 270 13.44 16.84 1.03
N TYR A 271 14.26 16.81 0.00
CA TYR A 271 14.15 17.73 -1.13
C TYR A 271 12.98 17.32 -2.01
N TYR A 272 12.35 18.31 -2.66
CA TYR A 272 11.37 18.03 -3.69
C TYR A 272 11.61 18.84 -4.96
N ALA A 273 11.11 18.30 -6.07
CA ALA A 273 11.00 18.98 -7.35
C ALA A 273 9.60 18.79 -7.92
N LYS A 274 8.99 19.88 -8.40
CA LYS A 274 7.69 19.91 -9.03
C LYS A 274 7.85 20.35 -10.49
N TYR A 275 7.22 19.63 -11.40
CA TYR A 275 7.29 19.84 -12.84
C TYR A 275 5.87 20.08 -13.35
N SER A 276 5.56 21.31 -13.75
CA SER A 276 4.25 21.76 -14.25
C SER A 276 4.21 21.79 -15.77
#